data_c603e76d08c31bd288c0cc9ac23e4368
#
_entry.id   c603e76d08c31bd288c0cc9ac23e4368
#
_cell.length_a   1.000
_cell.length_b   1.000
_cell.length_c   1.000
_cell.angle_alpha   90.00
_cell.angle_beta   90.00
_cell.angle_gamma   90.00
#
_symmetry.space_group_name_H-M   'P 1'
#
loop_
_entity.id
_entity.type
_entity.pdbx_description
1 polymer ?
#
loop_
_entity_poly.entity_id
_entity_poly.type
_entity_poly.pdbx_seq_one_letter_code
_entity_poly.pdbx_strand_id
1 'polypeptide(L)'
;MKKLLTLLLVAAMAFGTIGFTSSCKGDEKIAALIALHGDTSSYDKNFIDAFKAACEAKGLTKKQYTIVTDIPEEGDDCYQKAAQFADAGYKAVFADSFGHEANMLKAAKEYPNTTFCHATGTKSSLSLDADATNDTPANFHNAFASIYEGRYLAGVAAGLKLNEMIAAGKFTADQAKMGYVGAHPYAEVISGFTSFYLGARSVCPTVTMEVRYTYSWYSEKGEKLTAEALIDNGCKLVSGHADSMGVPTACKEKGVPNVFYNGTTTQDTFVIASKINWQPYFELMIDSVMKEGAKLPKDYVGSLHTGSVQITTLGKAAAEGTQAKLDEVKGLLESGKLNVFDCSKFTVKSAKADTSKFSKAGNITMDENGHLTGYKADVIDLGDYAGETEVVVNGVFKESDKRSAPYFDIVIDGISIGDDVKYDD
;
A
#
# COMPACT_ATOMS: atom_id res chain seq x y z
N MET A 1 86.85 6.07 2.22
CA MET A 1 86.80 6.93 3.40
C MET A 1 85.61 7.84 3.22
N LYS A 2 84.80 8.04 4.15
CA LYS A 2 83.54 8.82 4.29
C LYS A 2 82.28 8.06 3.80
N LYS A 3 81.60 7.52 4.81
CA LYS A 3 80.24 6.95 4.76
C LYS A 3 79.24 8.07 4.63
N LEU A 4 78.34 8.00 3.67
CA LEU A 4 77.17 8.90 3.56
C LEU A 4 75.94 8.13 4.02
N LEU A 5 75.32 8.55 5.07
CA LEU A 5 74.14 8.02 5.67
C LEU A 5 72.94 8.66 4.97
N THR A 6 72.15 7.85 4.24
CA THR A 6 70.93 8.36 3.59
C THR A 6 69.76 8.08 4.54
N LEU A 7 69.15 9.16 5.03
CA LEU A 7 67.94 9.15 5.87
C LEU A 7 66.73 9.04 4.96
N LEU A 8 66.00 7.90 5.01
CA LEU A 8 64.66 7.79 4.34
C LEU A 8 63.61 8.42 5.25
N LEU A 9 63.03 9.51 4.82
CA LEU A 9 61.85 10.09 5.42
C LEU A 9 60.62 9.39 4.83
N VAL A 10 59.93 8.54 5.62
CA VAL A 10 58.61 7.98 5.26
C VAL A 10 57.55 9.02 5.70
N ALA A 11 56.97 9.73 4.72
CA ALA A 11 55.84 10.58 4.96
C ALA A 11 54.57 9.71 4.91
N ALA A 12 54.00 9.40 6.10
CA ALA A 12 52.66 8.82 6.20
C ALA A 12 51.63 9.88 5.86
N MET A 13 51.05 9.80 4.66
CA MET A 13 49.81 10.54 4.32
C MET A 13 48.63 9.90 5.05
N ALA A 14 48.22 10.48 6.16
CA ALA A 14 46.94 10.20 6.75
C ALA A 14 45.85 10.83 5.88
N PHE A 15 45.17 10.03 5.06
CA PHE A 15 43.90 10.40 4.46
C PHE A 15 42.84 10.44 5.57
N GLY A 16 42.69 11.62 6.15
CA GLY A 16 41.54 11.92 6.99
C GLY A 16 40.30 11.99 6.09
N THR A 17 39.45 10.97 6.16
CA THR A 17 38.08 11.07 5.69
C THR A 17 37.38 12.11 6.55
N ILE A 18 37.30 13.35 6.06
CA ILE A 18 36.40 14.35 6.65
C ILE A 18 34.99 13.93 6.27
N GLY A 19 34.40 13.09 7.12
CA GLY A 19 32.95 12.90 7.12
C GLY A 19 32.32 14.21 7.55
N PHE A 20 31.78 14.96 6.62
CA PHE A 20 30.87 16.05 6.93
C PHE A 20 29.59 15.42 7.52
N THR A 21 29.61 15.15 8.82
CA THR A 21 28.37 15.01 9.56
C THR A 21 27.82 16.43 9.71
N SER A 22 26.83 16.76 8.89
CA SER A 22 25.97 17.93 9.15
C SER A 22 25.29 17.65 10.49
N SER A 23 25.88 18.16 11.56
CA SER A 23 25.28 18.10 12.89
C SER A 23 24.09 19.03 12.89
N CYS A 24 22.87 18.48 12.72
CA CYS A 24 21.65 19.22 13.01
C CYS A 24 21.74 19.79 14.41
N LYS A 25 21.58 21.12 14.56
CA LYS A 25 21.48 21.75 15.88
C LYS A 25 20.30 21.10 16.60
N GLY A 26 20.47 20.65 17.84
CA GLY A 26 19.52 19.82 18.59
C GLY A 26 18.09 20.38 18.78
N ASP A 27 17.86 21.63 18.35
CA ASP A 27 16.56 22.33 18.41
C ASP A 27 15.88 22.52 17.04
N GLU A 28 16.51 22.10 15.93
CA GLU A 28 15.95 22.23 14.59
C GLU A 28 14.79 21.24 14.38
N LYS A 29 13.65 21.70 13.86
CA LYS A 29 12.47 20.88 13.58
C LYS A 29 12.62 20.20 12.22
N ILE A 30 12.60 18.87 12.17
CA ILE A 30 12.90 18.12 10.95
C ILE A 30 11.64 17.58 10.29
N ALA A 31 10.86 16.75 11.00
CA ALA A 31 9.76 16.03 10.38
C ALA A 31 8.50 15.99 11.27
N ALA A 32 7.33 16.05 10.65
CA ALA A 32 6.04 15.88 11.30
C ALA A 32 5.18 14.86 10.56
N LEU A 33 4.39 14.08 11.30
CA LEU A 33 3.38 13.14 10.79
C LEU A 33 2.00 13.59 11.27
N ILE A 34 1.06 13.64 10.34
CA ILE A 34 -0.37 13.84 10.55
C ILE A 34 -1.08 12.53 10.22
N ALA A 35 -1.79 11.95 11.17
CA ALA A 35 -2.50 10.70 11.02
C ALA A 35 -4.01 10.88 11.23
N LEU A 36 -4.81 10.13 10.45
CA LEU A 36 -6.28 10.16 10.54
C LEU A 36 -6.74 9.61 11.88
N HIS A 37 -6.17 8.50 12.30
CA HIS A 37 -6.42 7.87 13.60
C HIS A 37 -5.10 7.63 14.34
N GLY A 38 -5.17 6.95 15.49
CA GLY A 38 -4.01 6.58 16.27
C GLY A 38 -3.68 5.08 16.18
N ASP A 39 -3.12 4.56 17.27
CA ASP A 39 -2.66 3.15 17.36
C ASP A 39 -3.79 2.10 17.26
N THR A 40 -5.05 2.49 17.27
CA THR A 40 -6.21 1.59 17.11
C THR A 40 -6.46 1.18 15.67
N SER A 41 -6.10 2.03 14.71
CA SER A 41 -6.11 1.71 13.28
C SER A 41 -4.83 0.96 12.90
N SER A 42 -4.97 -0.18 12.23
CA SER A 42 -3.80 -0.94 11.74
C SER A 42 -3.04 -0.19 10.66
N TYR A 43 -3.74 0.61 9.87
CA TYR A 43 -3.18 1.46 8.82
C TYR A 43 -2.32 2.58 9.41
N ASP A 44 -2.90 3.44 10.26
CA ASP A 44 -2.19 4.58 10.86
C ASP A 44 -1.05 4.13 11.77
N LYS A 45 -1.27 3.07 12.56
CA LYS A 45 -0.21 2.47 13.38
C LYS A 45 1.01 2.07 12.55
N ASN A 46 0.79 1.54 11.35
CA ASN A 46 1.86 1.15 10.44
C ASN A 46 2.71 2.36 10.00
N PHE A 47 2.10 3.53 9.75
CA PHE A 47 2.82 4.79 9.51
C PHE A 47 3.54 5.30 10.75
N ILE A 48 2.86 5.34 11.90
CA ILE A 48 3.39 5.83 13.16
C ILE A 48 4.65 5.06 13.57
N ASP A 49 4.60 3.73 13.51
CA ASP A 49 5.73 2.86 13.87
C ASP A 49 6.90 3.04 12.90
N ALA A 50 6.64 3.08 11.60
CA ALA A 50 7.66 3.28 10.57
C ALA A 50 8.29 4.67 10.63
N PHE A 51 7.51 5.71 10.91
CA PHE A 51 8.01 7.08 11.08
C PHE A 51 8.94 7.19 12.29
N LYS A 52 8.55 6.63 13.42
CA LYS A 52 9.41 6.55 14.61
C LYS A 52 10.72 5.82 14.32
N ALA A 53 10.64 4.66 13.66
CA ALA A 53 11.81 3.86 13.30
C ALA A 53 12.75 4.63 12.35
N ALA A 54 12.20 5.34 11.34
CA ALA A 54 12.99 6.17 10.44
C ALA A 54 13.67 7.35 11.17
N CYS A 55 12.94 8.03 12.05
CA CYS A 55 13.51 9.11 12.87
C CYS A 55 14.68 8.61 13.73
N GLU A 56 14.53 7.46 14.37
CA GLU A 56 15.59 6.83 15.16
C GLU A 56 16.79 6.42 14.29
N ALA A 57 16.55 5.80 13.14
CA ALA A 57 17.59 5.39 12.19
C ALA A 57 18.39 6.59 11.66
N LYS A 58 17.74 7.76 11.52
CA LYS A 58 18.40 9.02 11.11
C LYS A 58 18.97 9.83 12.29
N GLY A 59 18.91 9.31 13.51
CA GLY A 59 19.46 9.92 14.71
C GLY A 59 18.69 11.16 15.19
N LEU A 60 17.42 11.28 14.85
CA LEU A 60 16.58 12.39 15.30
C LEU A 60 16.19 12.20 16.77
N THR A 61 16.27 13.28 17.55
CA THR A 61 15.74 13.35 18.91
C THR A 61 14.25 13.64 18.90
N LYS A 62 13.54 13.33 19.98
CA LYS A 62 12.10 13.62 20.13
C LYS A 62 11.74 15.12 20.09
N LYS A 63 12.74 16.01 20.15
CA LYS A 63 12.53 17.45 19.95
C LYS A 63 12.48 17.84 18.46
N GLN A 64 12.99 16.99 17.58
CA GLN A 64 13.16 17.26 16.15
C GLN A 64 12.03 16.68 15.28
N TYR A 65 11.21 15.79 15.82
CA TYR A 65 10.04 15.29 15.12
C TYR A 65 8.79 15.30 16.01
N THR A 66 7.62 15.21 15.38
CA THR A 66 6.33 15.13 16.07
C THR A 66 5.35 14.26 15.29
N ILE A 67 4.35 13.75 16.00
CA ILE A 67 3.23 12.99 15.44
C ILE A 67 1.96 13.57 16.05
N VAL A 68 0.95 13.80 15.22
CA VAL A 68 -0.41 14.11 15.64
C VAL A 68 -1.37 13.11 15.04
N THR A 69 -2.36 12.72 15.81
CA THR A 69 -3.39 11.75 15.45
C THR A 69 -4.77 12.39 15.52
N ASP A 70 -5.76 11.65 15.04
CA ASP A 70 -7.18 12.04 15.12
C ASP A 70 -7.47 13.33 14.33
N ILE A 71 -6.82 13.46 13.16
CA ILE A 71 -7.04 14.56 12.23
C ILE A 71 -7.99 14.10 11.14
N PRO A 72 -9.25 14.60 11.08
CA PRO A 72 -10.24 14.13 10.13
C PRO A 72 -9.89 14.48 8.68
N GLU A 73 -10.41 13.68 7.74
CA GLU A 73 -10.29 13.95 6.31
C GLU A 73 -11.15 15.13 5.86
N GLU A 74 -12.28 15.31 6.53
CA GLU A 74 -13.23 16.39 6.22
C GLU A 74 -12.79 17.72 6.84
N GLY A 75 -13.16 18.81 6.17
CA GLY A 75 -12.84 20.16 6.62
C GLY A 75 -11.41 20.60 6.32
N ASP A 76 -10.85 21.47 7.15
CA ASP A 76 -9.51 22.05 6.96
C ASP A 76 -8.53 21.75 8.11
N ASP A 77 -8.87 20.84 9.01
CA ASP A 77 -8.03 20.51 10.18
C ASP A 77 -6.64 20.01 9.76
N CYS A 78 -6.56 19.19 8.72
CA CYS A 78 -5.29 18.73 8.18
C CYS A 78 -4.45 19.90 7.64
N TYR A 79 -5.06 20.82 6.88
CA TYR A 79 -4.37 22.02 6.41
C TYR A 79 -3.91 22.90 7.58
N GLN A 80 -4.75 23.17 8.57
CA GLN A 80 -4.40 23.98 9.73
C GLN A 80 -3.21 23.37 10.49
N LYS A 81 -3.19 22.05 10.63
CA LYS A 81 -2.09 21.35 11.28
C LYS A 81 -0.81 21.39 10.44
N ALA A 82 -0.89 21.19 9.14
CA ALA A 82 0.23 21.26 8.22
C ALA A 82 0.86 22.68 8.21
N ALA A 83 0.02 23.72 8.15
CA ALA A 83 0.45 25.11 8.24
C ALA A 83 1.13 25.42 9.59
N GLN A 84 0.54 24.97 10.70
CA GLN A 84 1.13 25.12 12.05
C GLN A 84 2.53 24.49 12.13
N PHE A 85 2.75 23.33 11.50
CA PHE A 85 4.08 22.71 11.48
C PHE A 85 5.06 23.48 10.61
N ALA A 86 4.63 23.99 9.46
CA ALA A 86 5.48 24.84 8.61
C ALA A 86 5.89 26.14 9.33
N ASP A 87 4.95 26.83 9.98
CA ASP A 87 5.20 28.01 10.81
C ASP A 87 6.14 27.72 11.99
N ALA A 88 6.04 26.53 12.58
CA ALA A 88 6.93 26.09 13.65
C ALA A 88 8.34 25.69 13.15
N GLY A 89 8.58 25.74 11.84
CA GLY A 89 9.88 25.48 11.21
C GLY A 89 10.19 24.01 10.95
N TYR A 90 9.17 23.13 10.89
CA TYR A 90 9.37 21.74 10.42
C TYR A 90 9.72 21.76 8.93
N LYS A 91 10.75 21.01 8.56
CA LYS A 91 11.25 20.96 7.18
C LYS A 91 10.43 20.03 6.28
N ALA A 92 9.85 18.96 6.84
CA ALA A 92 8.99 18.04 6.15
C ALA A 92 7.74 17.71 6.97
N VAL A 93 6.60 17.64 6.31
CA VAL A 93 5.30 17.24 6.88
C VAL A 93 4.70 16.14 6.02
N PHE A 94 4.30 15.04 6.63
CA PHE A 94 3.63 13.93 5.97
C PHE A 94 2.22 13.76 6.51
N ALA A 95 1.26 13.44 5.62
CA ALA A 95 -0.09 13.04 6.00
C ALA A 95 -0.44 11.68 5.38
N ASP A 96 -1.05 10.80 6.16
CA ASP A 96 -1.21 9.39 5.82
C ASP A 96 -2.53 9.05 5.12
N SER A 97 -3.58 9.84 5.30
CA SER A 97 -4.89 9.47 4.80
C SER A 97 -5.22 10.06 3.43
N PHE A 98 -5.93 9.28 2.60
CA PHE A 98 -6.33 9.63 1.23
C PHE A 98 -7.01 11.01 1.14
N GLY A 99 -7.98 11.30 2.04
CA GLY A 99 -8.71 12.57 2.04
C GLY A 99 -7.89 13.80 2.46
N HIS A 100 -6.69 13.62 3.00
CA HIS A 100 -5.79 14.73 3.36
C HIS A 100 -5.11 15.41 2.16
N GLU A 101 -5.16 14.84 0.95
CA GLU A 101 -4.37 15.32 -0.20
C GLU A 101 -4.61 16.79 -0.54
N ALA A 102 -5.88 17.20 -0.64
CA ALA A 102 -6.24 18.58 -1.00
C ALA A 102 -5.70 19.59 0.03
N ASN A 103 -5.77 19.26 1.31
CA ASN A 103 -5.27 20.07 2.42
C ASN A 103 -3.74 20.19 2.40
N MET A 104 -3.03 19.09 2.14
CA MET A 104 -1.58 19.05 2.02
C MET A 104 -1.09 19.83 0.79
N LEU A 105 -1.79 19.70 -0.33
CA LEU A 105 -1.48 20.46 -1.54
C LEU A 105 -1.68 21.98 -1.34
N LYS A 106 -2.74 22.36 -0.64
CA LYS A 106 -2.97 23.77 -0.26
C LYS A 106 -1.82 24.28 0.61
N ALA A 107 -1.40 23.55 1.63
CA ALA A 107 -0.27 23.93 2.48
C ALA A 107 1.03 24.04 1.68
N ALA A 108 1.30 23.11 0.75
CA ALA A 108 2.49 23.15 -0.09
C ALA A 108 2.58 24.40 -0.97
N LYS A 109 1.44 24.91 -1.47
CA LYS A 109 1.38 26.16 -2.24
C LYS A 109 1.70 27.39 -1.40
N GLU A 110 1.30 27.40 -0.14
CA GLU A 110 1.48 28.56 0.77
C GLU A 110 2.86 28.55 1.46
N TYR A 111 3.46 27.36 1.66
CA TYR A 111 4.72 27.21 2.40
C TYR A 111 5.84 26.60 1.51
N PRO A 112 6.41 27.34 0.56
CA PRO A 112 7.34 26.80 -0.45
C PRO A 112 8.67 26.28 0.13
N ASN A 113 9.00 26.62 1.37
CA ASN A 113 10.23 26.19 2.03
C ASN A 113 10.07 24.92 2.90
N THR A 114 8.86 24.38 3.00
CA THR A 114 8.56 23.13 3.68
C THR A 114 8.21 22.05 2.66
N THR A 115 8.71 20.84 2.81
CA THR A 115 8.38 19.69 1.99
C THR A 115 7.11 19.06 2.52
N PHE A 116 6.10 18.89 1.67
CA PHE A 116 4.84 18.22 2.02
C PHE A 116 4.73 16.91 1.28
N CYS A 117 4.41 15.86 2.02
CA CYS A 117 4.31 14.50 1.52
C CYS A 117 2.96 13.90 1.89
N HIS A 118 2.42 13.07 1.01
CA HIS A 118 1.09 12.50 1.19
C HIS A 118 1.05 11.06 0.69
N ALA A 119 0.38 10.18 1.44
CA ALA A 119 0.15 8.80 1.04
C ALA A 119 -1.09 8.67 0.14
N THR A 120 -1.04 7.74 -0.81
CA THR A 120 -2.17 7.33 -1.67
C THR A 120 -2.71 8.42 -2.60
N GLY A 121 -2.09 9.58 -2.64
CA GLY A 121 -2.53 10.70 -3.47
C GLY A 121 -2.17 10.55 -4.95
N THR A 122 -2.76 11.42 -5.76
CA THR A 122 -2.64 11.40 -7.22
C THR A 122 -2.05 12.68 -7.81
N LYS A 123 -2.01 13.75 -7.02
CA LYS A 123 -1.73 15.10 -7.57
C LYS A 123 -0.25 15.39 -7.87
N SER A 124 0.69 14.57 -7.40
CA SER A 124 2.11 14.75 -7.71
C SER A 124 2.60 13.99 -8.94
N SER A 125 1.85 13.03 -9.46
CA SER A 125 2.24 12.12 -10.56
C SER A 125 2.14 12.71 -11.98
N LEU A 126 2.19 13.99 -12.09
CA LEU A 126 1.82 14.80 -13.27
C LEU A 126 2.85 14.84 -14.39
N SER A 127 3.90 14.06 -14.32
CA SER A 127 4.91 13.97 -15.39
C SER A 127 4.44 13.17 -16.63
N LEU A 128 3.18 12.71 -16.62
CA LEU A 128 2.68 11.76 -17.61
C LEU A 128 2.03 12.42 -18.82
N ASP A 129 1.64 13.68 -18.71
CA ASP A 129 1.09 14.44 -19.83
C ASP A 129 1.83 15.77 -19.98
N ALA A 130 2.51 15.93 -21.11
CA ALA A 130 3.24 17.18 -21.42
C ALA A 130 2.28 18.38 -21.60
N ASP A 131 0.99 18.12 -21.85
CA ASP A 131 -0.02 19.15 -22.07
C ASP A 131 -0.85 19.45 -20.80
N ALA A 132 -0.70 18.65 -19.72
CA ALA A 132 -1.35 18.91 -18.44
C ALA A 132 -0.74 20.17 -17.79
N THR A 133 -1.55 21.20 -17.60
CA THR A 133 -1.19 22.35 -16.78
C THR A 133 -1.08 21.93 -15.33
N ASN A 134 0.11 21.49 -14.95
CA ASN A 134 0.37 21.01 -13.61
C ASN A 134 0.60 22.18 -12.64
N ASP A 135 -0.37 22.45 -11.77
CA ASP A 135 -0.27 23.42 -10.69
C ASP A 135 0.29 22.82 -9.38
N THR A 136 0.90 21.64 -9.44
CA THR A 136 1.48 20.99 -8.27
C THR A 136 2.86 21.56 -7.95
N PRO A 137 3.05 22.18 -6.78
CA PRO A 137 4.31 22.82 -6.43
C PRO A 137 5.45 21.82 -6.26
N ALA A 138 6.69 22.28 -6.44
CA ALA A 138 7.88 21.43 -6.40
C ALA A 138 8.07 20.70 -5.06
N ASN A 139 7.59 21.28 -3.96
CA ASN A 139 7.68 20.77 -2.60
C ASN A 139 6.53 19.84 -2.18
N PHE A 140 5.62 19.45 -3.09
CA PHE A 140 4.57 18.46 -2.82
C PHE A 140 4.92 17.11 -3.44
N HIS A 141 4.78 16.02 -2.68
CA HIS A 141 5.15 14.67 -3.07
C HIS A 141 4.08 13.66 -2.68
N ASN A 142 3.81 12.68 -3.54
CA ASN A 142 3.01 11.51 -3.19
C ASN A 142 3.90 10.27 -2.97
N ALA A 143 3.39 9.31 -2.24
CA ALA A 143 4.01 8.04 -2.02
C ALA A 143 2.97 6.93 -1.86
N PHE A 144 3.24 5.78 -2.42
CA PHE A 144 2.54 4.55 -2.13
C PHE A 144 3.45 3.34 -2.40
N ALA A 145 2.88 2.15 -2.36
CA ALA A 145 3.62 0.92 -2.67
C ALA A 145 2.78 0.01 -3.57
N SER A 146 3.46 -0.80 -4.37
CA SER A 146 2.88 -1.89 -5.15
C SER A 146 2.37 -3.00 -4.22
N ILE A 147 1.45 -2.64 -3.31
CA ILE A 147 0.97 -3.55 -2.24
C ILE A 147 0.26 -4.78 -2.82
N TYR A 148 -0.20 -4.72 -4.07
CA TYR A 148 -0.73 -5.86 -4.80
C TYR A 148 0.26 -7.04 -4.86
N GLU A 149 1.58 -6.82 -4.83
CA GLU A 149 2.59 -7.90 -4.72
C GLU A 149 2.44 -8.66 -3.39
N GLY A 150 2.33 -7.94 -2.28
CA GLY A 150 2.10 -8.50 -0.95
C GLY A 150 0.72 -9.13 -0.81
N ARG A 151 -0.32 -8.51 -1.42
CA ARG A 151 -1.67 -9.08 -1.47
C ARG A 151 -1.70 -10.40 -2.24
N TYR A 152 -0.98 -10.49 -3.37
CA TYR A 152 -0.85 -11.73 -4.12
C TYR A 152 -0.21 -12.84 -3.28
N LEU A 153 0.89 -12.55 -2.57
CA LEU A 153 1.54 -13.51 -1.66
C LEU A 153 0.59 -13.95 -0.54
N ALA A 154 -0.15 -13.02 0.06
CA ALA A 154 -1.15 -13.34 1.07
C ALA A 154 -2.29 -14.20 0.49
N GLY A 155 -2.66 -13.96 -0.77
CA GLY A 155 -3.59 -14.79 -1.53
C GLY A 155 -3.08 -16.22 -1.74
N VAL A 156 -1.80 -16.39 -2.08
CA VAL A 156 -1.18 -17.73 -2.18
C VAL A 156 -1.31 -18.47 -0.86
N ALA A 157 -1.03 -17.84 0.28
CA ALA A 157 -1.19 -18.46 1.59
C ALA A 157 -2.67 -18.84 1.87
N ALA A 158 -3.61 -17.98 1.48
CA ALA A 158 -5.05 -18.26 1.60
C ALA A 158 -5.46 -19.49 0.77
N GLY A 159 -5.01 -19.55 -0.49
CA GLY A 159 -5.31 -20.69 -1.37
C GLY A 159 -4.73 -22.01 -0.88
N LEU A 160 -3.52 -22.01 -0.31
CA LEU A 160 -2.92 -23.18 0.33
C LEU A 160 -3.74 -23.63 1.55
N LYS A 161 -4.23 -22.68 2.36
CA LYS A 161 -5.11 -22.98 3.48
C LYS A 161 -6.43 -23.59 3.03
N LEU A 162 -7.04 -23.08 1.97
CA LEU A 162 -8.25 -23.67 1.39
C LEU A 162 -7.99 -25.11 0.91
N ASN A 163 -6.87 -25.35 0.23
CA ASN A 163 -6.50 -26.71 -0.21
C ASN A 163 -6.29 -27.67 0.97
N GLU A 164 -5.65 -27.25 2.06
CA GLU A 164 -5.53 -28.03 3.29
C GLU A 164 -6.91 -28.41 3.83
N MET A 165 -7.85 -27.44 3.87
CA MET A 165 -9.20 -27.67 4.37
C MET A 165 -10.01 -28.61 3.46
N ILE A 166 -9.84 -28.51 2.13
CA ILE A 166 -10.43 -29.44 1.16
C ILE A 166 -9.87 -30.85 1.38
N ALA A 167 -8.55 -31.01 1.49
CA ALA A 167 -7.90 -32.29 1.74
C ALA A 167 -8.34 -32.93 3.07
N ALA A 168 -8.63 -32.10 4.08
CA ALA A 168 -9.18 -32.53 5.37
C ALA A 168 -10.70 -32.83 5.32
N GLY A 169 -11.35 -32.74 4.16
CA GLY A 169 -12.78 -33.03 4.00
C GLY A 169 -13.72 -32.01 4.66
N LYS A 170 -13.26 -30.79 4.93
CA LYS A 170 -14.08 -29.73 5.53
C LYS A 170 -15.16 -29.21 4.57
N PHE A 171 -14.87 -29.21 3.28
CA PHE A 171 -15.75 -28.84 2.16
C PHE A 171 -15.15 -29.37 0.85
N THR A 172 -15.92 -29.37 -0.23
CA THR A 172 -15.47 -29.79 -1.57
C THR A 172 -14.86 -28.67 -2.36
N ALA A 173 -14.03 -28.95 -3.37
CA ALA A 173 -13.30 -27.96 -4.14
C ALA A 173 -14.20 -26.89 -4.80
N ASP A 174 -15.40 -27.26 -5.24
CA ASP A 174 -16.42 -26.36 -5.80
C ASP A 174 -17.04 -25.42 -4.75
N GLN A 175 -16.88 -25.71 -3.47
CA GLN A 175 -17.30 -24.87 -2.34
C GLN A 175 -16.21 -23.92 -1.84
N ALA A 176 -15.04 -23.90 -2.48
CA ALA A 176 -13.93 -23.01 -2.13
C ALA A 176 -14.31 -21.55 -2.45
N LYS A 177 -14.81 -20.84 -1.43
CA LYS A 177 -15.23 -19.44 -1.52
C LYS A 177 -14.52 -18.61 -0.45
N MET A 178 -13.89 -17.51 -0.87
CA MET A 178 -13.32 -16.52 0.05
C MET A 178 -14.27 -15.34 0.22
N GLY A 179 -14.21 -14.70 1.38
CA GLY A 179 -14.84 -13.41 1.63
C GLY A 179 -13.81 -12.30 1.69
N TYR A 180 -14.20 -11.11 1.27
CA TYR A 180 -13.37 -9.92 1.38
C TYR A 180 -14.19 -8.72 1.85
N VAL A 181 -13.76 -8.11 2.96
CA VAL A 181 -14.37 -6.89 3.48
C VAL A 181 -13.59 -5.69 2.93
N GLY A 182 -14.19 -4.97 1.99
CA GLY A 182 -13.62 -3.74 1.43
C GLY A 182 -14.07 -2.50 2.20
N ALA A 183 -13.22 -1.46 2.27
CA ALA A 183 -13.63 -0.17 2.81
C ALA A 183 -14.52 0.57 1.79
N HIS A 184 -13.96 0.94 0.66
CA HIS A 184 -14.64 1.67 -0.42
C HIS A 184 -14.37 1.00 -1.78
N PRO A 185 -15.23 1.21 -2.80
CA PRO A 185 -15.01 0.70 -4.15
C PRO A 185 -13.98 1.55 -4.94
N TYR A 186 -12.84 1.84 -4.31
CA TYR A 186 -11.75 2.58 -4.93
C TYR A 186 -10.72 1.63 -5.55
N ALA A 187 -9.94 2.13 -6.51
CA ALA A 187 -8.95 1.35 -7.23
C ALA A 187 -7.95 0.66 -6.28
N GLU A 188 -7.54 1.30 -5.20
CA GLU A 188 -6.67 0.70 -4.18
C GLU A 188 -7.26 -0.60 -3.59
N VAL A 189 -8.56 -0.56 -3.25
CA VAL A 189 -9.25 -1.71 -2.67
C VAL A 189 -9.49 -2.80 -3.71
N ILE A 190 -9.89 -2.39 -4.94
CA ILE A 190 -10.15 -3.31 -6.06
C ILE A 190 -8.86 -4.01 -6.51
N SER A 191 -7.78 -3.28 -6.69
CA SER A 191 -6.44 -3.83 -6.95
C SER A 191 -6.01 -4.81 -5.84
N GLY A 192 -6.24 -4.41 -4.58
CA GLY A 192 -5.92 -5.22 -3.41
C GLY A 192 -6.65 -6.56 -3.38
N PHE A 193 -7.98 -6.58 -3.53
CA PHE A 193 -8.72 -7.83 -3.50
C PHE A 193 -8.52 -8.67 -4.77
N THR A 194 -8.34 -8.03 -5.92
CA THR A 194 -8.09 -8.75 -7.17
C THR A 194 -6.74 -9.47 -7.13
N SER A 195 -5.67 -8.81 -6.68
CA SER A 195 -4.37 -9.45 -6.53
C SER A 195 -4.39 -10.59 -5.50
N PHE A 196 -5.10 -10.41 -4.38
CA PHE A 196 -5.32 -11.46 -3.38
C PHE A 196 -6.05 -12.67 -3.97
N TYR A 197 -7.12 -12.44 -4.74
CA TYR A 197 -7.84 -13.50 -5.45
C TYR A 197 -6.97 -14.24 -6.45
N LEU A 198 -6.20 -13.52 -7.27
CA LEU A 198 -5.30 -14.12 -8.26
C LEU A 198 -4.21 -14.97 -7.59
N GLY A 199 -3.68 -14.52 -6.45
CA GLY A 199 -2.75 -15.29 -5.65
C GLY A 199 -3.37 -16.60 -5.13
N ALA A 200 -4.57 -16.55 -4.57
CA ALA A 200 -5.28 -17.75 -4.10
C ALA A 200 -5.61 -18.70 -5.25
N ARG A 201 -6.09 -18.17 -6.37
CA ARG A 201 -6.45 -18.96 -7.55
C ARG A 201 -5.26 -19.65 -8.19
N SER A 202 -4.05 -19.08 -8.07
CA SER A 202 -2.82 -19.67 -8.61
C SER A 202 -2.49 -21.05 -8.01
N VAL A 203 -2.96 -21.32 -6.80
CA VAL A 203 -2.75 -22.59 -6.09
C VAL A 203 -4.06 -23.34 -5.79
N CYS A 204 -5.21 -22.67 -5.75
CA CYS A 204 -6.55 -23.24 -5.58
C CYS A 204 -7.44 -22.81 -6.76
N PRO A 205 -7.39 -23.49 -7.92
CA PRO A 205 -8.00 -23.01 -9.18
C PRO A 205 -9.52 -22.88 -9.15
N THR A 206 -10.20 -23.57 -8.25
CA THR A 206 -11.68 -23.53 -8.12
C THR A 206 -12.17 -22.42 -7.22
N VAL A 207 -11.27 -21.68 -6.58
CA VAL A 207 -11.65 -20.62 -5.64
C VAL A 207 -12.47 -19.52 -6.32
N THR A 208 -13.51 -19.06 -5.63
CA THR A 208 -14.28 -17.86 -5.93
C THR A 208 -14.17 -16.88 -4.78
N MET A 209 -14.56 -15.63 -5.00
CA MET A 209 -14.53 -14.61 -3.94
C MET A 209 -15.80 -13.74 -3.98
N GLU A 210 -16.32 -13.45 -2.79
CA GLU A 210 -17.36 -12.44 -2.59
C GLU A 210 -16.79 -11.26 -1.82
N VAL A 211 -17.00 -10.05 -2.35
CA VAL A 211 -16.59 -8.77 -1.75
C VAL A 211 -17.83 -8.05 -1.27
N ARG A 212 -17.77 -7.46 -0.08
CA ARG A 212 -18.77 -6.51 0.45
C ARG A 212 -18.06 -5.29 1.01
N TYR A 213 -18.69 -4.12 0.91
CA TYR A 213 -18.11 -2.87 1.36
C TYR A 213 -18.75 -2.38 2.65
N THR A 214 -17.91 -1.76 3.50
CA THR A 214 -18.37 -1.05 4.71
C THR A 214 -18.63 0.43 4.44
N TYR A 215 -18.08 1.00 3.38
CA TYR A 215 -18.06 2.43 3.08
C TYR A 215 -17.41 3.26 4.21
N SER A 216 -16.50 2.66 4.94
CA SER A 216 -15.69 3.28 5.98
C SER A 216 -14.28 2.69 5.95
N TRP A 217 -13.26 3.53 6.16
CA TRP A 217 -11.89 3.03 6.36
C TRP A 217 -11.77 2.30 7.70
N TYR A 218 -12.48 2.78 8.73
CA TYR A 218 -12.44 2.19 10.06
C TYR A 218 -13.85 2.14 10.66
N SER A 219 -14.38 0.95 10.84
CA SER A 219 -15.58 0.67 11.63
C SER A 219 -15.51 -0.75 12.17
N GLU A 220 -15.11 -0.92 13.43
CA GLU A 220 -14.96 -2.25 14.02
C GLU A 220 -16.27 -3.04 13.95
N LYS A 221 -17.39 -2.38 14.21
CA LYS A 221 -18.74 -2.97 14.13
C LYS A 221 -19.12 -3.33 12.70
N GLY A 222 -18.95 -2.38 11.76
CA GLY A 222 -19.27 -2.61 10.34
C GLY A 222 -18.43 -3.70 9.72
N GLU A 223 -17.13 -3.71 9.97
CA GLU A 223 -16.20 -4.75 9.50
C GLU A 223 -16.56 -6.13 10.06
N LYS A 224 -16.88 -6.21 11.38
CA LYS A 224 -17.28 -7.46 12.02
C LYS A 224 -18.56 -8.02 11.42
N LEU A 225 -19.62 -7.21 11.34
CA LEU A 225 -20.91 -7.63 10.77
C LEU A 225 -20.81 -8.06 9.31
N THR A 226 -19.99 -7.34 8.52
CA THR A 226 -19.76 -7.66 7.11
C THR A 226 -19.00 -9.00 6.97
N ALA A 227 -18.00 -9.24 7.81
CA ALA A 227 -17.28 -10.50 7.84
C ALA A 227 -18.19 -11.66 8.26
N GLU A 228 -19.03 -11.48 9.27
CA GLU A 228 -20.03 -12.48 9.70
C GLU A 228 -20.99 -12.82 8.55
N ALA A 229 -21.52 -11.82 7.85
CA ALA A 229 -22.40 -12.02 6.71
C ALA A 229 -21.73 -12.78 5.56
N LEU A 230 -20.45 -12.52 5.27
CA LEU A 230 -19.66 -13.30 4.30
C LEU A 230 -19.50 -14.77 4.73
N ILE A 231 -19.19 -15.00 6.01
CA ILE A 231 -19.07 -16.36 6.56
C ILE A 231 -20.40 -17.09 6.50
N ASP A 232 -21.49 -16.46 6.91
CA ASP A 232 -22.83 -17.03 6.86
C ASP A 232 -23.29 -17.30 5.42
N ASN A 233 -22.76 -16.55 4.42
CA ASN A 233 -22.94 -16.81 2.99
C ASN A 233 -21.94 -17.85 2.43
N GLY A 234 -21.30 -18.64 3.29
CA GLY A 234 -20.51 -19.79 2.94
C GLY A 234 -19.04 -19.55 2.66
N CYS A 235 -18.52 -18.34 2.90
CA CYS A 235 -17.08 -18.09 2.77
C CYS A 235 -16.28 -18.91 3.80
N LYS A 236 -15.21 -19.57 3.33
CA LYS A 236 -14.39 -20.50 4.10
C LYS A 236 -13.12 -19.85 4.68
N LEU A 237 -12.81 -18.67 4.22
CA LEU A 237 -11.71 -17.82 4.65
C LEU A 237 -12.11 -16.37 4.37
N VAL A 238 -11.77 -15.43 5.26
CA VAL A 238 -12.10 -14.00 5.07
C VAL A 238 -10.84 -13.14 5.19
N SER A 239 -10.70 -12.18 4.28
CA SER A 239 -9.72 -11.11 4.33
C SER A 239 -10.43 -9.75 4.35
N GLY A 240 -9.67 -8.68 4.57
CA GLY A 240 -10.21 -7.33 4.58
C GLY A 240 -9.20 -6.29 4.09
N HIS A 241 -9.74 -5.10 3.82
CA HIS A 241 -9.00 -3.90 3.41
C HIS A 241 -9.54 -2.67 4.17
N ALA A 242 -9.99 -2.90 5.39
CA ALA A 242 -10.35 -1.88 6.34
C ALA A 242 -9.45 -2.03 7.58
N ASP A 243 -9.44 -1.06 8.47
CA ASP A 243 -8.30 -0.78 9.34
C ASP A 243 -8.50 -1.24 10.79
N SER A 244 -9.68 -1.83 11.11
CA SER A 244 -9.98 -2.27 12.47
C SER A 244 -9.73 -3.77 12.70
N MET A 245 -9.93 -4.21 13.92
CA MET A 245 -9.90 -5.63 14.31
C MET A 245 -11.25 -6.35 14.07
N GLY A 246 -12.22 -5.73 13.42
CA GLY A 246 -13.56 -6.29 13.21
C GLY A 246 -13.52 -7.62 12.45
N VAL A 247 -12.82 -7.68 11.29
CA VAL A 247 -12.69 -8.89 10.48
C VAL A 247 -11.97 -10.03 11.24
N PRO A 248 -10.78 -9.82 11.83
CA PRO A 248 -10.13 -10.84 12.66
C PRO A 248 -11.02 -11.34 13.81
N THR A 249 -11.76 -10.43 14.45
CA THR A 249 -12.65 -10.77 15.58
C THR A 249 -13.78 -11.70 15.13
N ALA A 250 -14.49 -11.35 14.04
CA ALA A 250 -15.53 -12.22 13.48
C ALA A 250 -14.99 -13.61 13.10
N CYS A 251 -13.85 -13.64 12.44
CA CYS A 251 -13.19 -14.88 12.04
C CYS A 251 -12.83 -15.77 13.24
N LYS A 252 -12.30 -15.17 14.31
CA LYS A 252 -12.02 -15.89 15.57
C LYS A 252 -13.28 -16.48 16.19
N GLU A 253 -14.35 -15.71 16.31
CA GLU A 253 -15.62 -16.13 16.93
C GLU A 253 -16.29 -17.26 16.13
N LYS A 254 -16.17 -17.22 14.79
CA LYS A 254 -16.74 -18.23 13.88
C LYS A 254 -15.79 -19.40 13.59
N GLY A 255 -14.53 -19.37 14.04
CA GLY A 255 -13.52 -20.39 13.77
C GLY A 255 -13.10 -20.46 12.29
N VAL A 256 -13.15 -19.38 11.56
CA VAL A 256 -12.82 -19.27 10.13
C VAL A 256 -11.42 -18.65 9.95
N PRO A 257 -10.55 -19.19 9.08
CA PRO A 257 -9.25 -18.60 8.81
C PRO A 257 -9.33 -17.15 8.35
N ASN A 258 -8.38 -16.33 8.81
CA ASN A 258 -8.28 -14.91 8.50
C ASN A 258 -6.93 -14.54 7.86
N VAL A 259 -6.97 -13.75 6.79
CA VAL A 259 -5.82 -13.01 6.25
C VAL A 259 -6.03 -11.53 6.53
N PHE A 260 -5.10 -10.93 7.27
CA PHE A 260 -5.23 -9.56 7.73
C PHE A 260 -4.48 -8.57 6.82
N TYR A 261 -4.59 -7.28 7.09
CA TYR A 261 -3.93 -6.20 6.36
C TYR A 261 -3.27 -5.20 7.32
N ASN A 262 -2.06 -4.77 6.98
CA ASN A 262 -1.21 -3.81 7.72
C ASN A 262 -0.94 -4.17 9.20
N GLY A 263 -1.55 -5.20 9.74
CA GLY A 263 -1.43 -5.59 11.13
C GLY A 263 -1.13 -7.08 11.33
N THR A 264 -0.94 -7.46 12.58
CA THR A 264 -0.78 -8.85 13.02
C THR A 264 -1.72 -9.15 14.18
N THR A 265 -2.10 -10.41 14.32
CA THR A 265 -2.86 -10.88 15.49
C THR A 265 -2.32 -12.22 15.97
N THR A 266 -2.46 -12.50 17.25
CA THR A 266 -2.10 -13.79 17.86
C THR A 266 -3.23 -14.81 17.85
N GLN A 267 -4.36 -14.47 17.19
CA GLN A 267 -5.52 -15.35 17.10
C GLN A 267 -5.19 -16.66 16.36
N ASP A 268 -5.81 -17.77 16.78
CA ASP A 268 -5.56 -19.09 16.19
C ASP A 268 -6.08 -19.21 14.74
N THR A 269 -6.95 -18.29 14.32
CA THR A 269 -7.47 -18.20 12.95
C THR A 269 -6.57 -17.40 11.98
N PHE A 270 -5.55 -16.71 12.48
CA PHE A 270 -4.66 -15.90 11.67
C PHE A 270 -3.75 -16.73 10.78
N VAL A 271 -3.76 -16.44 9.48
CA VAL A 271 -2.90 -17.09 8.47
C VAL A 271 -1.65 -16.23 8.21
N ILE A 272 -1.83 -15.00 7.77
CA ILE A 272 -0.79 -14.05 7.38
C ILE A 272 -1.40 -12.65 7.20
N ALA A 273 -0.55 -11.61 7.08
CA ALA A 273 -0.94 -10.32 6.55
C ALA A 273 0.09 -9.79 5.55
N SER A 274 -0.37 -9.04 4.57
CA SER A 274 0.45 -8.12 3.79
C SER A 274 0.47 -6.75 4.46
N LYS A 275 1.58 -6.04 4.32
CA LYS A 275 1.71 -4.68 4.88
C LYS A 275 2.63 -3.82 4.04
N ILE A 276 2.43 -2.51 4.11
CA ILE A 276 3.38 -1.54 3.60
C ILE A 276 4.38 -1.20 4.71
N ASN A 277 5.65 -1.29 4.42
CA ASN A 277 6.73 -0.77 5.27
C ASN A 277 7.08 0.64 4.80
N TRP A 278 6.64 1.63 5.55
CA TRP A 278 6.84 3.04 5.23
C TRP A 278 8.23 3.57 5.61
N GLN A 279 9.01 2.81 6.39
CA GLN A 279 10.33 3.26 6.87
C GLN A 279 11.28 3.67 5.72
N PRO A 280 11.41 2.93 4.60
CA PRO A 280 12.28 3.35 3.50
C PRO A 280 11.90 4.72 2.93
N TYR A 281 10.61 5.01 2.78
CA TYR A 281 10.15 6.31 2.31
C TYR A 281 10.44 7.43 3.32
N PHE A 282 10.11 7.22 4.59
CA PHE A 282 10.39 8.21 5.63
C PHE A 282 11.88 8.52 5.77
N GLU A 283 12.74 7.53 5.59
CA GLU A 283 14.18 7.76 5.55
C GLU A 283 14.61 8.62 4.37
N LEU A 284 14.03 8.43 3.17
CA LEU A 284 14.26 9.29 2.01
C LEU A 284 13.75 10.71 2.26
N MET A 285 12.55 10.87 2.83
CA MET A 285 11.96 12.16 3.17
C MET A 285 12.84 12.93 4.16
N ILE A 286 13.30 12.30 5.23
CA ILE A 286 14.17 12.91 6.22
C ILE A 286 15.52 13.28 5.59
N ASP A 287 16.11 12.38 4.80
CA ASP A 287 17.38 12.64 4.12
C ASP A 287 17.27 13.81 3.15
N SER A 288 16.16 13.97 2.45
CA SER A 288 15.95 15.04 1.47
C SER A 288 15.99 16.44 2.10
N VAL A 289 15.65 16.56 3.39
CA VAL A 289 15.65 17.85 4.12
C VAL A 289 16.86 18.02 5.04
N MET A 290 17.63 16.96 5.27
CA MET A 290 18.82 16.99 6.14
C MET A 290 20.14 16.98 5.38
N LYS A 291 20.18 16.40 4.18
CA LYS A 291 21.41 16.19 3.40
C LYS A 291 21.39 17.00 2.13
N GLU A 292 22.43 17.79 1.94
CA GLU A 292 22.59 18.57 0.71
C GLU A 292 22.64 17.63 -0.53
N GLY A 293 21.85 17.96 -1.55
CA GLY A 293 21.77 17.19 -2.80
C GLY A 293 20.95 15.90 -2.75
N ALA A 294 20.44 15.50 -1.58
CA ALA A 294 19.50 14.38 -1.49
C ALA A 294 18.18 14.75 -2.18
N LYS A 295 17.61 13.80 -2.91
CA LYS A 295 16.37 14.01 -3.67
C LYS A 295 15.27 13.12 -3.13
N LEU A 296 14.06 13.67 -3.03
CA LEU A 296 12.85 12.93 -2.79
C LEU A 296 12.12 12.74 -4.14
N PRO A 297 11.72 11.52 -4.52
CA PRO A 297 10.87 11.32 -5.70
C PRO A 297 9.59 12.15 -5.59
N LYS A 298 9.12 12.70 -6.72
CA LYS A 298 7.83 13.41 -6.76
C LYS A 298 6.68 12.47 -6.43
N ASP A 299 6.76 11.26 -6.93
CA ASP A 299 5.83 10.19 -6.68
C ASP A 299 6.64 8.89 -6.41
N TYR A 300 6.59 8.40 -5.19
CA TYR A 300 7.38 7.24 -4.76
C TYR A 300 6.56 5.98 -4.88
N VAL A 301 7.07 5.02 -5.65
CA VAL A 301 6.50 3.67 -5.74
C VAL A 301 7.38 2.69 -4.98
N GLY A 302 6.92 2.27 -3.80
CA GLY A 302 7.54 1.18 -3.05
C GLY A 302 7.17 -0.20 -3.61
N SER A 303 8.00 -1.22 -3.36
CA SER A 303 7.76 -2.59 -3.85
C SER A 303 8.38 -3.63 -2.90
N LEU A 304 8.22 -4.92 -3.21
CA LEU A 304 8.99 -6.00 -2.56
C LEU A 304 10.50 -5.74 -2.67
N HIS A 305 10.96 -5.31 -3.85
CA HIS A 305 12.37 -5.05 -4.13
C HIS A 305 12.94 -3.91 -3.28
N THR A 306 12.17 -2.85 -3.03
CA THR A 306 12.58 -1.72 -2.19
C THR A 306 12.42 -2.00 -0.69
N GLY A 307 11.83 -3.12 -0.32
CA GLY A 307 11.48 -3.44 1.07
C GLY A 307 10.26 -2.69 1.60
N SER A 308 9.57 -1.92 0.75
CA SER A 308 8.34 -1.20 1.11
C SER A 308 7.11 -2.09 1.13
N VAL A 309 7.10 -3.21 0.40
CA VAL A 309 6.07 -4.24 0.50
C VAL A 309 6.60 -5.41 1.30
N GLN A 310 5.84 -5.85 2.28
CA GLN A 310 6.21 -6.96 3.16
C GLN A 310 5.01 -7.87 3.42
N ILE A 311 5.31 -9.10 3.80
CA ILE A 311 4.38 -10.03 4.44
C ILE A 311 4.84 -10.29 5.87
N THR A 312 3.90 -10.54 6.76
CA THR A 312 4.21 -10.86 8.16
C THR A 312 4.71 -12.30 8.32
N THR A 313 5.17 -12.64 9.50
CA THR A 313 5.36 -14.05 9.87
C THR A 313 4.02 -14.80 9.79
N LEU A 314 4.10 -16.10 9.45
CA LEU A 314 2.93 -16.97 9.39
C LEU A 314 2.25 -17.08 10.76
N GLY A 315 0.92 -17.01 10.74
CA GLY A 315 0.10 -17.29 11.88
C GLY A 315 -0.15 -18.80 12.08
N LYS A 316 -0.82 -19.15 13.17
CA LYS A 316 -1.11 -20.55 13.53
C LYS A 316 -2.03 -21.26 12.53
N ALA A 317 -2.86 -20.52 11.81
CA ALA A 317 -3.76 -21.10 10.81
C ALA A 317 -3.10 -21.37 9.47
N ALA A 318 -1.86 -20.98 9.25
CA ALA A 318 -1.17 -21.21 7.98
C ALA A 318 -1.00 -22.71 7.71
N ALA A 319 -1.23 -23.12 6.45
CA ALA A 319 -1.04 -24.50 6.02
C ALA A 319 0.45 -24.89 6.02
N GLU A 320 0.72 -26.18 6.17
CA GLU A 320 2.08 -26.71 6.04
C GLU A 320 2.67 -26.39 4.66
N GLY A 321 3.96 -26.09 4.58
CA GLY A 321 4.65 -25.73 3.34
C GLY A 321 4.41 -24.29 2.82
N THR A 322 3.55 -23.52 3.49
CA THR A 322 3.23 -22.14 3.06
C THR A 322 4.48 -21.27 2.92
N GLN A 323 5.41 -21.30 3.88
CA GLN A 323 6.62 -20.46 3.83
C GLN A 323 7.46 -20.74 2.58
N ALA A 324 7.72 -22.01 2.28
CA ALA A 324 8.51 -22.39 1.10
C ALA A 324 7.86 -21.92 -0.22
N LYS A 325 6.51 -22.00 -0.29
CA LYS A 325 5.78 -21.53 -1.47
C LYS A 325 5.80 -20.00 -1.59
N LEU A 326 5.71 -19.29 -0.47
CA LEU A 326 5.82 -17.83 -0.46
C LEU A 326 7.21 -17.37 -0.89
N ASP A 327 8.28 -18.03 -0.43
CA ASP A 327 9.66 -17.70 -0.82
C ASP A 327 9.88 -17.93 -2.33
N GLU A 328 9.36 -19.03 -2.88
CA GLU A 328 9.37 -19.30 -4.32
C GLU A 328 8.67 -18.18 -5.10
N VAL A 329 7.41 -17.87 -4.74
CA VAL A 329 6.59 -16.88 -5.46
C VAL A 329 7.17 -15.48 -5.32
N LYS A 330 7.67 -15.12 -4.14
CA LYS A 330 8.36 -13.84 -3.91
C LYS A 330 9.56 -13.69 -4.85
N GLY A 331 10.40 -14.73 -4.98
CA GLY A 331 11.53 -14.70 -5.90
C GLY A 331 11.10 -14.55 -7.38
N LEU A 332 9.95 -15.08 -7.78
CA LEU A 332 9.40 -14.89 -9.13
C LEU A 332 8.92 -13.45 -9.34
N LEU A 333 8.25 -12.84 -8.35
CA LEU A 333 7.83 -11.44 -8.39
C LEU A 333 9.04 -10.50 -8.46
N GLU A 334 10.01 -10.64 -7.55
CA GLU A 334 11.21 -9.81 -7.49
C GLU A 334 12.09 -9.91 -8.76
N SER A 335 12.11 -11.08 -9.41
CA SER A 335 12.82 -11.27 -10.67
C SER A 335 12.03 -10.86 -11.93
N GLY A 336 10.80 -10.38 -11.80
CA GLY A 336 9.91 -10.02 -12.90
C GLY A 336 9.43 -11.20 -13.76
N LYS A 337 9.65 -12.44 -13.31
CA LYS A 337 9.18 -13.66 -14.00
C LYS A 337 7.69 -13.91 -13.78
N LEU A 338 7.10 -13.33 -12.76
CA LEU A 338 5.69 -13.36 -12.47
C LEU A 338 5.17 -11.93 -12.42
N ASN A 339 4.14 -11.66 -13.21
CA ASN A 339 3.37 -10.42 -13.14
C ASN A 339 2.01 -10.75 -12.52
N VAL A 340 1.64 -10.02 -11.45
CA VAL A 340 0.38 -10.23 -10.75
C VAL A 340 -0.81 -10.04 -11.70
N PHE A 341 -0.80 -8.97 -12.47
CA PHE A 341 -1.85 -8.63 -13.43
C PHE A 341 -1.50 -9.04 -14.87
N ASP A 342 -0.99 -10.28 -15.04
CA ASP A 342 -0.87 -10.92 -16.35
C ASP A 342 -2.28 -11.18 -16.90
N CYS A 343 -2.66 -10.44 -17.94
CA CYS A 343 -4.01 -10.44 -18.50
C CYS A 343 -4.43 -11.81 -19.06
N SER A 344 -3.47 -12.70 -19.36
CA SER A 344 -3.77 -14.09 -19.76
C SER A 344 -4.26 -14.97 -18.62
N LYS A 345 -4.15 -14.51 -17.36
CA LYS A 345 -4.50 -15.27 -16.15
C LYS A 345 -5.91 -14.97 -15.64
N PHE A 346 -6.60 -13.99 -16.18
CA PHE A 346 -7.97 -13.65 -15.77
C PHE A 346 -8.81 -13.22 -16.96
N THR A 347 -10.10 -13.19 -16.78
CA THR A 347 -11.07 -12.72 -17.77
C THR A 347 -11.94 -11.61 -17.16
N VAL A 348 -12.51 -10.79 -18.03
CA VAL A 348 -13.31 -9.60 -17.65
C VAL A 348 -14.69 -9.60 -18.33
N LYS A 349 -15.21 -10.77 -18.68
CA LYS A 349 -16.52 -10.91 -19.38
C LYS A 349 -17.66 -10.30 -18.59
N SER A 350 -17.68 -10.54 -17.26
CA SER A 350 -18.69 -10.02 -16.35
C SER A 350 -18.54 -8.51 -16.09
N ALA A 351 -17.33 -7.97 -16.21
CA ALA A 351 -17.08 -6.54 -16.02
C ALA A 351 -17.85 -5.65 -17.01
N LYS A 352 -18.24 -6.17 -18.18
CA LYS A 352 -19.10 -5.46 -19.14
C LYS A 352 -20.54 -5.29 -18.68
N ALA A 353 -21.02 -6.13 -17.79
CA ALA A 353 -22.43 -6.13 -17.37
C ALA A 353 -22.69 -5.14 -16.21
N ASP A 354 -21.68 -4.80 -15.42
CA ASP A 354 -21.82 -3.94 -14.22
C ASP A 354 -20.80 -2.78 -14.19
N THR A 355 -20.48 -2.24 -15.33
CA THR A 355 -19.45 -1.23 -15.53
C THR A 355 -19.82 0.16 -15.01
N SER A 356 -21.09 0.43 -14.74
CA SER A 356 -21.55 1.73 -14.26
C SER A 356 -21.10 2.09 -12.85
N LYS A 357 -20.70 1.07 -12.06
CA LYS A 357 -20.41 1.22 -10.63
C LYS A 357 -18.90 1.18 -10.31
N PHE A 358 -18.11 0.38 -11.04
CA PHE A 358 -16.73 0.05 -10.67
C PHE A 358 -15.69 0.13 -11.80
N SER A 359 -16.09 0.16 -13.05
CA SER A 359 -15.22 0.40 -14.18
C SER A 359 -15.92 1.21 -15.27
N LYS A 360 -15.15 2.04 -15.96
CA LYS A 360 -15.69 2.82 -17.11
C LYS A 360 -15.78 1.89 -18.33
N ALA A 361 -16.94 1.32 -18.57
CA ALA A 361 -17.21 0.31 -19.62
C ALA A 361 -16.60 0.60 -20.99
N GLY A 362 -16.51 1.85 -21.36
CA GLY A 362 -15.96 2.28 -22.64
C GLY A 362 -14.45 2.09 -22.77
N ASN A 363 -13.74 1.82 -21.67
CA ASN A 363 -12.28 1.76 -21.65
C ASN A 363 -11.73 0.34 -21.70
N ILE A 364 -12.58 -0.71 -21.52
CA ILE A 364 -12.18 -2.11 -21.53
C ILE A 364 -12.21 -2.66 -22.95
N THR A 365 -11.10 -3.24 -23.41
CA THR A 365 -11.05 -4.10 -24.59
C THR A 365 -10.64 -5.51 -24.19
N MET A 366 -11.23 -6.52 -24.85
CA MET A 366 -10.94 -7.93 -24.55
C MET A 366 -10.88 -8.77 -25.83
N ASP A 367 -10.21 -9.91 -25.75
CA ASP A 367 -10.20 -10.93 -26.80
C ASP A 367 -11.51 -11.77 -26.80
N GLU A 368 -11.60 -12.72 -27.73
CA GLU A 368 -12.75 -13.64 -27.86
C GLU A 368 -12.95 -14.55 -26.62
N ASN A 369 -11.89 -14.79 -25.87
CA ASN A 369 -11.89 -15.58 -24.64
C ASN A 369 -12.27 -14.74 -23.41
N GLY A 370 -12.30 -13.42 -23.55
CA GLY A 370 -12.60 -12.45 -22.49
C GLY A 370 -11.37 -12.00 -21.69
N HIS A 371 -10.16 -12.29 -22.16
CA HIS A 371 -8.94 -11.74 -21.54
C HIS A 371 -8.81 -10.26 -21.89
N LEU A 372 -8.37 -9.48 -20.90
CA LEU A 372 -8.16 -8.04 -21.08
C LEU A 372 -7.01 -7.80 -22.08
N THR A 373 -7.28 -7.02 -23.14
CA THR A 373 -6.30 -6.67 -24.17
C THR A 373 -5.94 -5.19 -24.20
N GLY A 374 -6.76 -4.33 -23.59
CA GLY A 374 -6.50 -2.91 -23.43
C GLY A 374 -7.41 -2.29 -22.38
N TYR A 375 -6.87 -1.30 -21.69
CA TYR A 375 -7.61 -0.51 -20.71
C TYR A 375 -7.02 0.90 -20.60
N LYS A 376 -7.85 1.89 -20.85
CA LYS A 376 -7.46 3.28 -20.66
C LYS A 376 -7.88 3.75 -19.28
N ALA A 377 -6.95 3.74 -18.34
CA ALA A 377 -7.19 4.13 -16.97
C ALA A 377 -7.17 5.66 -16.82
N ASP A 378 -7.96 6.16 -15.88
CA ASP A 378 -7.82 7.50 -15.35
C ASP A 378 -6.61 7.53 -14.38
N VAL A 379 -5.45 7.80 -14.95
CA VAL A 379 -4.18 7.79 -14.21
C VAL A 379 -3.88 9.15 -13.60
N ILE A 380 -4.34 10.23 -14.27
CA ILE A 380 -4.07 11.60 -13.84
C ILE A 380 -5.38 12.24 -13.41
N ASP A 381 -5.65 12.20 -12.11
CA ASP A 381 -6.81 12.88 -11.53
C ASP A 381 -6.52 14.39 -11.36
N LEU A 382 -6.71 15.14 -12.44
CA LEU A 382 -6.59 16.60 -12.51
C LEU A 382 -7.95 17.32 -12.61
N GLY A 383 -8.97 16.80 -11.96
CA GLY A 383 -10.32 17.33 -12.05
C GLY A 383 -11.02 16.85 -13.33
N ASP A 384 -11.25 17.74 -14.29
CA ASP A 384 -11.97 17.42 -15.53
C ASP A 384 -11.14 16.60 -16.55
N TYR A 385 -9.84 16.35 -16.27
CA TYR A 385 -9.01 15.53 -17.14
C TYR A 385 -9.38 14.06 -16.98
N ALA A 386 -10.12 13.53 -17.91
CA ALA A 386 -10.34 12.10 -18.08
C ALA A 386 -9.13 11.50 -18.82
N GLY A 387 -8.01 11.37 -18.12
CA GLY A 387 -6.78 10.84 -18.70
C GLY A 387 -7.01 9.43 -19.25
N GLU A 388 -6.99 9.30 -20.55
CA GLU A 388 -7.14 8.02 -21.22
C GLU A 388 -5.79 7.37 -21.47
N THR A 389 -5.08 7.03 -20.39
CA THR A 389 -3.76 6.38 -20.49
C THR A 389 -3.93 4.88 -20.69
N GLU A 390 -3.37 4.33 -21.79
CA GLU A 390 -3.32 2.89 -21.98
C GLU A 390 -2.34 2.25 -20.98
N VAL A 391 -2.85 1.34 -20.15
CA VAL A 391 -2.08 0.71 -19.07
C VAL A 391 -1.84 -0.78 -19.28
N VAL A 392 -2.41 -1.40 -20.31
CA VAL A 392 -2.10 -2.78 -20.70
C VAL A 392 -0.96 -2.76 -21.70
N VAL A 393 0.22 -3.21 -21.26
CA VAL A 393 1.43 -3.25 -22.08
C VAL A 393 1.95 -4.67 -22.17
N ASN A 394 2.07 -5.20 -23.38
CA ASN A 394 2.53 -6.58 -23.64
C ASN A 394 1.73 -7.63 -22.84
N GLY A 395 0.42 -7.46 -22.75
CA GLY A 395 -0.47 -8.40 -22.06
C GLY A 395 -0.41 -8.34 -20.52
N VAL A 396 0.18 -7.29 -19.96
CA VAL A 396 0.25 -7.05 -18.52
C VAL A 396 -0.38 -5.70 -18.20
N PHE A 397 -1.30 -5.66 -17.24
CA PHE A 397 -1.79 -4.40 -16.68
C PHE A 397 -0.72 -3.81 -15.75
N LYS A 398 -0.25 -2.61 -16.04
CA LYS A 398 0.88 -1.94 -15.39
C LYS A 398 0.41 -1.05 -14.25
N GLU A 399 0.07 -1.66 -13.12
CA GLU A 399 -0.60 -1.03 -11.98
C GLU A 399 0.15 0.15 -11.36
N SER A 400 1.48 0.12 -11.29
CA SER A 400 2.25 1.15 -10.59
C SER A 400 3.27 1.86 -11.50
N ASP A 401 3.17 1.69 -12.85
CA ASP A 401 4.15 2.28 -13.76
C ASP A 401 3.95 3.78 -13.98
N LYS A 402 2.73 4.28 -13.77
CA LYS A 402 2.34 5.64 -14.13
C LYS A 402 2.16 6.57 -12.93
N ARG A 403 1.76 6.02 -11.80
CA ARG A 403 1.69 6.72 -10.51
C ARG A 403 1.79 5.70 -9.38
N SER A 404 2.09 6.19 -8.15
CA SER A 404 2.19 5.33 -6.98
C SER A 404 0.82 4.84 -6.49
N ALA A 405 -0.21 5.69 -6.53
CA ALA A 405 -1.57 5.31 -6.17
C ALA A 405 -2.17 4.36 -7.22
N PRO A 406 -2.81 3.26 -6.81
CA PRO A 406 -3.41 2.28 -7.70
C PRO A 406 -4.45 2.85 -8.67
N TYR A 407 -4.56 2.25 -9.84
CA TYR A 407 -5.59 2.57 -10.83
C TYR A 407 -6.22 1.33 -11.49
N PHE A 408 -6.00 0.13 -10.91
CA PHE A 408 -6.73 -1.08 -11.30
C PHE A 408 -8.10 -1.09 -10.62
N ASP A 409 -9.16 -0.79 -11.36
CA ASP A 409 -10.53 -0.66 -10.86
C ASP A 409 -11.53 -1.64 -11.53
N ILE A 410 -11.01 -2.75 -12.08
CA ILE A 410 -11.80 -3.76 -12.79
C ILE A 410 -12.15 -4.92 -11.86
N VAL A 411 -13.45 -5.21 -11.70
CA VAL A 411 -13.89 -6.46 -11.05
C VAL A 411 -13.81 -7.59 -12.09
N ILE A 412 -12.92 -8.55 -11.86
CA ILE A 412 -12.65 -9.65 -12.80
C ILE A 412 -13.57 -10.83 -12.56
N ASP A 413 -13.68 -11.76 -13.55
CA ASP A 413 -14.48 -12.96 -13.42
C ASP A 413 -13.98 -13.86 -12.25
N GLY A 414 -14.95 -14.41 -11.51
CA GLY A 414 -14.69 -15.20 -10.29
C GLY A 414 -14.77 -14.37 -9.00
N ILE A 415 -14.87 -13.05 -9.11
CA ILE A 415 -15.16 -12.14 -8.01
C ILE A 415 -16.59 -11.63 -8.17
N SER A 416 -17.38 -11.66 -7.11
CA SER A 416 -18.73 -11.09 -7.05
C SER A 416 -18.79 -10.01 -5.97
N ILE A 417 -19.57 -8.95 -6.25
CA ILE A 417 -19.90 -7.95 -5.25
C ILE A 417 -21.24 -8.34 -4.63
N GLY A 418 -21.25 -8.59 -3.33
CA GLY A 418 -22.44 -8.89 -2.56
C GLY A 418 -23.17 -7.63 -2.09
N ASP A 419 -24.36 -7.84 -1.49
CA ASP A 419 -25.11 -6.73 -0.88
C ASP A 419 -24.40 -6.20 0.36
N ASP A 420 -24.45 -4.89 0.54
CA ASP A 420 -23.84 -4.22 1.68
C ASP A 420 -24.62 -4.54 2.96
N VAL A 421 -23.89 -4.70 4.06
CA VAL A 421 -24.48 -4.87 5.39
C VAL A 421 -24.77 -3.49 5.98
N LYS A 422 -26.04 -3.25 6.32
CA LYS A 422 -26.41 -2.01 6.99
C LYS A 422 -26.05 -2.08 8.47
N TYR A 423 -25.40 -1.08 8.96
CA TYR A 423 -25.07 -0.90 10.38
C TYR A 423 -25.09 0.59 10.73
N ASP A 424 -25.35 0.89 12.00
CA ASP A 424 -25.23 2.24 12.57
C ASP A 424 -23.96 2.27 13.41
N ASP A 425 -23.08 3.22 13.17
CA ASP A 425 -21.83 3.44 13.94
C ASP A 425 -22.11 4.00 15.34
#